data_67dfe3a47c747c004c76440ffa4d8f40
#
_entry.id   67dfe3a47c747c004c76440ffa4d8f40
#
_cell.length_a   1.000
_cell.length_b   1.000
_cell.length_c   1.000
_cell.angle_alpha   90.00
_cell.angle_beta   90.00
_cell.angle_gamma   90.00
#
_symmetry.space_group_name_H-M   'P 1'
#
loop_
_entity.id
_entity.type
_entity.pdbx_description
1 polymer ?
#
loop_
_entity_poly.entity_id
_entity_poly.type
_entity_poly.pdbx_seq_one_letter_code
_entity_poly.pdbx_strand_id
1 'polypeptide(L)'
;MKTIILLLILIVAINAKNYNTNTKTVEFIQMMETQYGYKKTYLQKLFANVQVQKIPLKIFSRKKSNPSPALQKKYPIHGAWDRYVKYKVTDKRIEQGKSFLKKYRTTFKNVEKEYGVPSAYIAAIIGIESVYGKNVGKYPVFDTLTTLAFEENRRSSFFTKELAKFIRLSYKQKFNPKDIKGSYAGAIGLGQFMPSSYEGYGIDFNKDGKVSLQHPHDTIASIANYLKENGWKKHEEVATRVSYEGKRFKKYKTGYNTTYKRKELEGIKPKFGKWYYSNKVRLIKLSKKSYDELWYAAKNFYVITRYNHSAYYAMAVHQLAQKIQKNL
;
A
#
# COMPACT_ATOMS: atom_id res chain seq x y z
N MET A 1 16.24 24.28 -37.40
CA MET A 1 15.80 23.11 -36.61
C MET A 1 16.77 22.63 -35.51
N LYS A 2 18.06 22.98 -35.56
CA LYS A 2 19.06 22.57 -34.51
C LYS A 2 19.01 23.40 -33.23
N THR A 3 18.49 24.63 -33.23
CA THR A 3 18.48 25.52 -32.06
C THR A 3 17.37 25.25 -31.04
N ILE A 4 16.27 24.60 -31.45
CA ILE A 4 15.12 24.30 -30.55
C ILE A 4 15.39 23.07 -29.64
N ILE A 5 16.25 22.14 -30.10
CA ILE A 5 16.58 20.93 -29.32
C ILE A 5 17.49 21.25 -28.13
N LEU A 6 18.34 22.27 -28.23
CA LEU A 6 19.23 22.69 -27.14
C LEU A 6 18.49 23.35 -25.97
N LEU A 7 17.39 24.07 -26.27
CA LEU A 7 16.58 24.74 -25.23
C LEU A 7 15.76 23.79 -24.36
N LEU A 8 15.32 22.62 -24.90
CA LEU A 8 14.57 21.60 -24.17
C LEU A 8 15.45 20.82 -23.17
N ILE A 9 16.74 20.67 -23.45
CA ILE A 9 17.68 20.00 -22.54
C ILE A 9 18.04 20.91 -21.35
N LEU A 10 18.06 22.20 -21.52
CA LEU A 10 18.37 23.17 -20.46
C LEU A 10 17.26 23.27 -19.40
N ILE A 11 15.99 23.04 -19.76
CA ILE A 11 14.84 23.14 -18.84
C ILE A 11 14.78 21.94 -17.86
N VAL A 12 15.31 20.77 -18.24
CA VAL A 12 15.38 19.60 -17.36
C VAL A 12 16.48 19.71 -16.30
N ALA A 13 17.54 20.46 -16.57
CA ALA A 13 18.67 20.66 -15.66
C ALA A 13 18.38 21.59 -14.45
N ILE A 14 17.35 22.43 -14.52
CA ILE A 14 17.09 23.51 -13.54
C ILE A 14 16.61 23.01 -12.15
N ASN A 15 16.24 21.74 -12.01
CA ASN A 15 15.77 21.17 -10.74
C ASN A 15 16.72 20.15 -10.12
N ALA A 16 17.85 19.90 -10.71
CA ALA A 16 18.83 18.96 -10.18
C ALA A 16 19.61 19.61 -9.01
N LYS A 17 19.72 18.88 -7.91
CA LYS A 17 20.45 19.30 -6.71
C LYS A 17 21.55 18.28 -6.41
N ASN A 18 22.75 18.81 -6.12
CA ASN A 18 23.82 18.00 -5.56
C ASN A 18 23.63 17.92 -4.04
N TYR A 19 23.32 16.73 -3.56
CA TYR A 19 23.11 16.49 -2.13
C TYR A 19 24.40 16.14 -1.37
N ASN A 20 25.53 15.97 -2.02
CA ASN A 20 26.80 15.60 -1.36
C ASN A 20 27.29 16.64 -0.34
N THR A 21 26.84 17.89 -0.44
CA THR A 21 27.17 18.97 0.51
C THR A 21 26.12 19.13 1.64
N ASN A 22 25.02 18.37 1.58
CA ASN A 22 24.00 18.40 2.63
C ASN A 22 24.45 17.54 3.83
N THR A 23 24.47 18.11 5.03
CA THR A 23 24.96 17.46 6.26
C THR A 23 24.29 16.10 6.50
N LYS A 24 22.95 16.00 6.37
CA LYS A 24 22.21 14.75 6.54
C LYS A 24 22.61 13.69 5.51
N THR A 25 22.93 14.13 4.28
CA THR A 25 23.40 13.20 3.24
C THR A 25 24.81 12.71 3.52
N VAL A 26 25.70 13.56 4.02
CA VAL A 26 27.06 13.16 4.44
C VAL A 26 26.99 12.12 5.53
N GLU A 27 26.20 12.36 6.59
CA GLU A 27 25.96 11.40 7.68
C GLU A 27 25.36 10.09 7.17
N PHE A 28 24.41 10.17 6.24
CA PHE A 28 23.79 9.00 5.62
C PHE A 28 24.81 8.18 4.79
N ILE A 29 25.66 8.84 3.99
CA ILE A 29 26.73 8.18 3.22
C ILE A 29 27.70 7.48 4.16
N GLN A 30 28.11 8.14 5.24
CA GLN A 30 29.00 7.56 6.24
C GLN A 30 28.36 6.33 6.89
N MET A 31 27.10 6.39 7.27
CA MET A 31 26.34 5.26 7.82
C MET A 31 26.28 4.09 6.81
N MET A 32 25.98 4.36 5.54
CA MET A 32 25.92 3.33 4.50
C MET A 32 27.27 2.69 4.23
N GLU A 33 28.35 3.46 4.33
CA GLU A 33 29.73 2.95 4.20
C GLU A 33 30.10 2.07 5.40
N THR A 34 29.92 2.57 6.61
CA THR A 34 30.37 1.88 7.84
C THR A 34 29.52 0.67 8.21
N GLN A 35 28.21 0.75 8.06
CA GLN A 35 27.28 -0.34 8.47
C GLN A 35 27.03 -1.37 7.36
N TYR A 36 27.14 -0.97 6.10
CA TYR A 36 26.75 -1.83 4.97
C TYR A 36 27.86 -2.03 3.92
N GLY A 37 29.04 -1.42 4.11
CA GLY A 37 30.20 -1.62 3.24
C GLY A 37 30.09 -1.00 1.84
N TYR A 38 29.21 0.00 1.64
CA TYR A 38 29.10 0.66 0.35
C TYR A 38 30.26 1.61 0.09
N LYS A 39 30.83 1.58 -1.12
CA LYS A 39 31.86 2.55 -1.52
C LYS A 39 31.30 3.98 -1.49
N LYS A 40 31.97 4.87 -0.77
CA LYS A 40 31.61 6.29 -0.65
C LYS A 40 31.44 6.94 -2.03
N THR A 41 32.35 6.64 -2.96
CA THR A 41 32.31 7.18 -4.33
C THR A 41 31.08 6.76 -5.11
N TYR A 42 30.60 5.52 -4.92
CA TYR A 42 29.33 5.05 -5.51
C TYR A 42 28.15 5.85 -4.98
N LEU A 43 28.06 6.03 -3.67
CA LEU A 43 26.98 6.78 -3.05
C LEU A 43 27.02 8.25 -3.47
N GLN A 44 28.19 8.89 -3.46
CA GLN A 44 28.36 10.27 -3.92
C GLN A 44 27.89 10.45 -5.37
N LYS A 45 28.19 9.49 -6.26
CA LYS A 45 27.70 9.51 -7.64
C LYS A 45 26.17 9.47 -7.72
N LEU A 46 25.50 8.71 -6.85
CA LEU A 46 24.04 8.66 -6.79
C LEU A 46 23.45 10.02 -6.39
N PHE A 47 24.05 10.69 -5.40
CA PHE A 47 23.54 11.93 -4.81
C PHE A 47 23.99 13.23 -5.53
N ALA A 48 24.92 13.13 -6.49
CA ALA A 48 25.44 14.30 -7.22
C ALA A 48 24.39 15.00 -8.08
N ASN A 49 23.39 14.26 -8.59
CA ASN A 49 22.35 14.77 -9.48
C ASN A 49 20.99 14.17 -9.14
N VAL A 50 20.24 14.82 -8.27
CA VAL A 50 18.93 14.39 -7.79
C VAL A 50 17.87 15.41 -8.19
N GLN A 51 16.82 14.95 -8.85
CA GLN A 51 15.68 15.80 -9.21
C GLN A 51 14.76 15.99 -7.99
N VAL A 52 14.76 17.19 -7.40
CA VAL A 52 13.95 17.50 -6.21
C VAL A 52 12.45 17.33 -6.52
N GLN A 53 11.78 16.47 -5.78
CA GLN A 53 10.38 16.12 -5.98
C GLN A 53 9.46 17.07 -5.18
N LYS A 54 9.14 18.23 -5.76
CA LYS A 54 8.37 19.31 -5.08
C LYS A 54 6.98 18.90 -4.63
N ILE A 55 6.25 18.07 -5.42
CA ILE A 55 4.89 17.63 -5.07
C ILE A 55 4.91 16.66 -3.90
N PRO A 56 5.68 15.56 -3.88
CA PRO A 56 5.90 14.74 -2.70
C PRO A 56 6.28 15.55 -1.46
N LEU A 57 7.27 16.43 -1.57
CA LEU A 57 7.72 17.28 -0.47
C LEU A 57 6.56 18.12 0.10
N LYS A 58 5.81 18.82 -0.76
CA LYS A 58 4.66 19.64 -0.35
C LYS A 58 3.59 18.84 0.40
N ILE A 59 3.36 17.55 0.01
CA ILE A 59 2.40 16.67 0.69
C ILE A 59 2.86 16.36 2.12
N PHE A 60 4.15 16.07 2.32
CA PHE A 60 4.69 15.67 3.62
C PHE A 60 5.12 16.84 4.50
N SER A 61 5.38 18.03 3.96
CA SER A 61 5.69 19.25 4.72
C SER A 61 4.46 19.89 5.35
N ARG A 62 3.25 19.62 4.84
CA ARG A 62 2.01 20.16 5.42
C ARG A 62 1.81 19.60 6.84
N LYS A 63 1.60 20.49 7.81
CA LYS A 63 1.13 20.09 9.15
C LYS A 63 -0.20 19.35 9.00
N LYS A 64 -0.40 18.28 9.78
CA LYS A 64 -1.74 17.67 9.93
C LYS A 64 -2.61 18.69 10.65
N SER A 65 -3.32 19.53 9.90
CA SER A 65 -4.38 20.37 10.45
C SER A 65 -5.69 19.59 10.40
N ASN A 66 -6.56 19.84 11.35
CA ASN A 66 -7.96 19.45 11.20
C ASN A 66 -8.50 20.06 9.91
N PRO A 67 -9.35 19.33 9.15
CA PRO A 67 -9.95 19.88 7.95
C PRO A 67 -10.67 21.19 8.31
N SER A 68 -10.50 22.23 7.48
CA SER A 68 -11.25 23.47 7.65
C SER A 68 -12.76 23.21 7.65
N PRO A 69 -13.59 24.08 8.29
CA PRO A 69 -15.05 23.94 8.27
C PRO A 69 -15.61 23.80 6.84
N ALA A 70 -15.07 24.56 5.89
CA ALA A 70 -15.46 24.47 4.48
C ALA A 70 -15.13 23.11 3.87
N LEU A 71 -13.95 22.52 4.19
CA LEU A 71 -13.57 21.20 3.74
C LEU A 71 -14.41 20.11 4.40
N GLN A 72 -14.78 20.27 5.68
CA GLN A 72 -15.69 19.36 6.40
C GLN A 72 -17.10 19.42 5.80
N LYS A 73 -17.61 20.61 5.43
CA LYS A 73 -18.88 20.79 4.73
C LYS A 73 -18.87 20.13 3.35
N LYS A 74 -17.76 20.27 2.60
CA LYS A 74 -17.59 19.65 1.28
C LYS A 74 -17.48 18.12 1.35
N TYR A 75 -16.85 17.59 2.40
CA TYR A 75 -16.62 16.15 2.60
C TYR A 75 -17.12 15.70 3.99
N PRO A 76 -18.44 15.69 4.22
CA PRO A 76 -19.01 15.31 5.51
C PRO A 76 -18.67 13.84 5.84
N ILE A 77 -18.63 13.49 7.12
CA ILE A 77 -18.38 12.11 7.59
C ILE A 77 -19.45 11.16 7.04
N HIS A 78 -20.74 11.60 7.02
CA HIS A 78 -21.81 10.84 6.38
C HIS A 78 -21.54 10.66 4.89
N GLY A 79 -21.69 9.42 4.41
CA GLY A 79 -21.40 9.04 3.03
C GLY A 79 -19.88 8.89 2.72
N ALA A 80 -19.02 8.94 3.74
CA ALA A 80 -17.57 8.78 3.51
C ALA A 80 -17.24 7.42 2.90
N TRP A 81 -17.94 6.35 3.32
CA TRP A 81 -17.79 5.03 2.70
C TRP A 81 -18.27 5.02 1.25
N ASP A 82 -19.44 5.59 0.98
CA ASP A 82 -20.00 5.59 -0.39
C ASP A 82 -19.08 6.31 -1.37
N ARG A 83 -18.49 7.47 -0.95
CA ARG A 83 -17.46 8.16 -1.75
C ARG A 83 -16.21 7.31 -1.96
N TYR A 84 -15.74 6.63 -0.93
CA TYR A 84 -14.53 5.81 -1.00
C TYR A 84 -14.72 4.60 -1.91
N VAL A 85 -15.79 3.81 -1.69
CA VAL A 85 -16.01 2.55 -2.39
C VAL A 85 -16.32 2.75 -3.87
N LYS A 86 -16.99 3.87 -4.22
CA LYS A 86 -17.30 4.25 -5.61
C LYS A 86 -16.06 4.24 -6.53
N TYR A 87 -14.90 4.62 -5.99
CA TYR A 87 -13.65 4.65 -6.76
C TYR A 87 -12.80 3.40 -6.61
N LYS A 88 -13.06 2.57 -5.59
CA LYS A 88 -12.23 1.40 -5.28
C LYS A 88 -12.85 0.07 -5.73
N VAL A 89 -14.17 -0.04 -5.71
CA VAL A 89 -14.89 -1.29 -6.06
C VAL A 89 -15.85 -0.99 -7.22
N THR A 90 -15.30 -0.90 -8.42
CA THR A 90 -16.05 -0.62 -9.66
C THR A 90 -16.19 -1.89 -10.50
N ASP A 91 -17.24 -1.98 -11.33
CA ASP A 91 -17.44 -3.12 -12.22
C ASP A 91 -16.23 -3.32 -13.15
N LYS A 92 -15.67 -2.21 -13.69
CA LYS A 92 -14.44 -2.26 -14.48
C LYS A 92 -13.28 -2.92 -13.72
N ARG A 93 -13.10 -2.60 -12.42
CA ARG A 93 -12.03 -3.19 -11.61
C ARG A 93 -12.30 -4.65 -11.29
N ILE A 94 -13.57 -5.03 -11.10
CA ILE A 94 -13.97 -6.43 -10.91
C ILE A 94 -13.63 -7.24 -12.15
N GLU A 95 -14.04 -6.81 -13.33
CA GLU A 95 -13.77 -7.52 -14.59
C GLU A 95 -12.26 -7.59 -14.91
N GLN A 96 -11.52 -6.51 -14.62
CA GLN A 96 -10.06 -6.54 -14.72
C GLN A 96 -9.44 -7.54 -13.74
N GLY A 97 -10.00 -7.70 -12.55
CA GLY A 97 -9.56 -8.68 -11.55
C GLY A 97 -9.78 -10.11 -12.00
N LYS A 98 -10.95 -10.42 -12.55
CA LYS A 98 -11.23 -11.74 -13.15
C LYS A 98 -10.27 -12.05 -14.30
N SER A 99 -10.07 -11.09 -15.20
CA SER A 99 -9.14 -11.22 -16.32
C SER A 99 -7.71 -11.45 -15.85
N PHE A 100 -7.28 -10.74 -14.80
CA PHE A 100 -5.96 -10.89 -14.19
C PHE A 100 -5.78 -12.27 -13.54
N LEU A 101 -6.79 -12.74 -12.80
CA LEU A 101 -6.80 -14.11 -12.25
C LEU A 101 -6.73 -15.17 -13.34
N LYS A 102 -7.50 -15.02 -14.41
CA LYS A 102 -7.48 -15.95 -15.55
C LYS A 102 -6.10 -15.97 -16.23
N LYS A 103 -5.51 -14.78 -16.46
CA LYS A 103 -4.19 -14.65 -17.12
C LYS A 103 -3.07 -15.32 -16.32
N TYR A 104 -3.09 -15.20 -14.99
CA TYR A 104 -2.04 -15.75 -14.11
C TYR A 104 -2.53 -16.94 -13.28
N ARG A 105 -3.49 -17.69 -13.79
CA ARG A 105 -4.20 -18.79 -13.08
C ARG A 105 -3.25 -19.76 -12.39
N THR A 106 -2.22 -20.23 -13.09
CA THR A 106 -1.26 -21.20 -12.54
C THR A 106 -0.49 -20.61 -11.36
N THR A 107 -0.01 -19.37 -11.48
CA THR A 107 0.68 -18.69 -10.40
C THR A 107 -0.22 -18.53 -9.18
N PHE A 108 -1.45 -18.05 -9.37
CA PHE A 108 -2.41 -17.87 -8.27
C PHE A 108 -2.71 -19.19 -7.57
N LYS A 109 -2.94 -20.28 -8.32
CA LYS A 109 -3.20 -21.61 -7.76
C LYS A 109 -2.05 -22.11 -6.90
N ASN A 110 -0.81 -21.99 -7.40
CA ASN A 110 0.38 -22.43 -6.69
C ASN A 110 0.64 -21.58 -5.44
N VAL A 111 0.51 -20.26 -5.55
CA VAL A 111 0.68 -19.32 -4.44
C VAL A 111 -0.41 -19.53 -3.36
N GLU A 112 -1.67 -19.73 -3.76
CA GLU A 112 -2.75 -20.03 -2.80
C GLU A 112 -2.49 -21.34 -2.06
N LYS A 113 -2.01 -22.38 -2.75
CA LYS A 113 -1.62 -23.66 -2.15
C LYS A 113 -0.49 -23.48 -1.12
N GLU A 114 0.53 -22.71 -1.45
CA GLU A 114 1.73 -22.52 -0.64
C GLU A 114 1.52 -21.58 0.56
N TYR A 115 0.84 -20.45 0.34
CA TYR A 115 0.69 -19.41 1.36
C TYR A 115 -0.67 -19.45 2.09
N GLY A 116 -1.66 -20.18 1.57
CA GLY A 116 -2.99 -20.28 2.16
C GLY A 116 -3.83 -19.01 2.05
N VAL A 117 -3.46 -18.07 1.17
CA VAL A 117 -4.17 -16.82 0.93
C VAL A 117 -5.01 -16.97 -0.34
N PRO A 118 -6.35 -16.80 -0.30
CA PRO A 118 -7.17 -16.96 -1.49
C PRO A 118 -6.79 -15.98 -2.59
N SER A 119 -6.68 -16.48 -3.81
CA SER A 119 -6.28 -15.75 -5.01
C SER A 119 -7.04 -14.44 -5.22
N ALA A 120 -8.34 -14.43 -4.89
CA ALA A 120 -9.19 -13.25 -5.01
C ALA A 120 -8.74 -12.08 -4.11
N TYR A 121 -8.21 -12.34 -2.91
CA TYR A 121 -7.71 -11.29 -2.02
C TYR A 121 -6.40 -10.69 -2.53
N ILE A 122 -5.51 -11.52 -3.05
CA ILE A 122 -4.26 -11.05 -3.67
C ILE A 122 -4.57 -10.18 -4.89
N ALA A 123 -5.46 -10.65 -5.77
CA ALA A 123 -5.91 -9.89 -6.94
C ALA A 123 -6.60 -8.58 -6.55
N ALA A 124 -7.43 -8.58 -5.49
CA ALA A 124 -8.10 -7.38 -4.99
C ALA A 124 -7.09 -6.33 -4.49
N ILE A 125 -6.04 -6.74 -3.78
CA ILE A 125 -4.96 -5.83 -3.35
C ILE A 125 -4.29 -5.21 -4.58
N ILE A 126 -3.83 -6.02 -5.55
CA ILE A 126 -3.22 -5.51 -6.79
C ILE A 126 -4.17 -4.55 -7.52
N GLY A 127 -5.46 -4.88 -7.55
CA GLY A 127 -6.48 -4.04 -8.16
C GLY A 127 -6.65 -2.68 -7.47
N ILE A 128 -6.62 -2.63 -6.15
CA ILE A 128 -6.76 -1.40 -5.36
C ILE A 128 -5.49 -0.55 -5.44
N GLU A 129 -4.30 -1.17 -5.40
CA GLU A 129 -3.03 -0.49 -5.37
C GLU A 129 -2.64 0.11 -6.73
N SER A 130 -2.68 -0.69 -7.78
CA SER A 130 -2.13 -0.29 -9.08
C SER A 130 -3.08 -0.44 -10.26
N VAL A 131 -4.35 -0.80 -10.03
CA VAL A 131 -5.28 -1.12 -11.13
C VAL A 131 -4.69 -2.21 -12.03
N TYR A 132 -4.19 -3.28 -11.41
CA TYR A 132 -3.53 -4.42 -12.08
C TYR A 132 -2.31 -4.00 -12.91
N GLY A 133 -1.49 -3.09 -12.38
CA GLY A 133 -0.27 -2.60 -13.01
C GLY A 133 -0.43 -1.40 -13.94
N LYS A 134 -1.67 -0.91 -14.17
CA LYS A 134 -1.90 0.27 -15.03
C LYS A 134 -1.48 1.59 -14.39
N ASN A 135 -1.35 1.62 -13.06
CA ASN A 135 -0.96 2.80 -12.30
C ASN A 135 0.01 2.41 -11.18
N VAL A 136 1.26 2.23 -11.50
CA VAL A 136 2.34 1.91 -10.54
C VAL A 136 3.06 3.16 -10.00
N GLY A 137 2.61 4.35 -10.41
CA GLY A 137 3.24 5.62 -10.06
C GLY A 137 4.20 6.13 -11.14
N LYS A 138 4.48 7.45 -11.09
CA LYS A 138 5.28 8.15 -12.11
C LYS A 138 6.52 8.85 -11.54
N TYR A 139 6.69 8.85 -10.22
CA TYR A 139 7.78 9.55 -9.56
C TYR A 139 9.04 8.69 -9.56
N PRO A 140 10.23 9.22 -9.88
CA PRO A 140 11.51 8.53 -9.69
C PRO A 140 11.67 8.19 -8.21
N VAL A 141 11.76 6.91 -7.87
CA VAL A 141 11.73 6.45 -6.47
C VAL A 141 12.96 6.93 -5.71
N PHE A 142 14.15 6.82 -6.31
CA PHE A 142 15.39 7.30 -5.68
C PHE A 142 15.32 8.80 -5.35
N ASP A 143 14.95 9.63 -6.33
CA ASP A 143 14.85 11.08 -6.17
C ASP A 143 13.77 11.46 -5.16
N THR A 144 12.63 10.73 -5.17
CA THR A 144 11.52 10.94 -4.23
C THR A 144 11.96 10.65 -2.80
N LEU A 145 12.58 9.49 -2.58
CA LEU A 145 13.05 9.10 -1.25
C LEU A 145 14.18 10.00 -0.77
N THR A 146 15.11 10.39 -1.65
CA THR A 146 16.19 11.35 -1.33
C THR A 146 15.62 12.71 -0.91
N THR A 147 14.69 13.26 -1.71
CA THR A 147 14.00 14.50 -1.37
C THR A 147 13.32 14.43 -0.01
N LEU A 148 12.56 13.34 0.23
CA LEU A 148 11.81 13.17 1.48
C LEU A 148 12.69 12.80 2.68
N ALA A 149 13.88 12.25 2.46
CA ALA A 149 14.84 11.95 3.52
C ALA A 149 15.55 13.21 4.02
N PHE A 150 15.96 14.09 3.11
CA PHE A 150 16.90 15.17 3.43
C PHE A 150 16.30 16.57 3.42
N GLU A 151 15.17 16.79 2.75
CA GLU A 151 14.42 18.04 2.88
C GLU A 151 13.49 18.00 4.10
N GLU A 152 13.19 19.18 4.66
CA GLU A 152 12.39 19.29 5.87
C GLU A 152 10.95 18.81 5.65
N ASN A 153 10.54 17.80 6.41
CA ASN A 153 9.17 17.30 6.45
C ASN A 153 8.93 16.45 7.71
N ARG A 154 7.66 16.18 8.00
CA ARG A 154 7.24 15.48 9.24
C ARG A 154 7.62 13.98 9.30
N ARG A 155 8.16 13.38 8.24
CA ARG A 155 8.49 11.96 8.14
C ARG A 155 9.90 11.71 7.61
N SER A 156 10.80 12.68 7.66
CA SER A 156 12.15 12.54 7.10
C SER A 156 12.88 11.31 7.64
N SER A 157 12.83 11.05 8.94
CA SER A 157 13.45 9.86 9.55
C SER A 157 12.91 8.52 8.98
N PHE A 158 11.60 8.43 8.69
CA PHE A 158 11.04 7.27 8.02
C PHE A 158 11.59 7.12 6.60
N PHE A 159 11.61 8.22 5.83
CA PHE A 159 12.10 8.18 4.44
C PHE A 159 13.61 7.94 4.34
N THR A 160 14.40 8.37 5.32
CA THR A 160 15.83 8.02 5.39
C THR A 160 16.03 6.51 5.51
N LYS A 161 15.22 5.84 6.34
CA LYS A 161 15.26 4.38 6.47
C LYS A 161 14.82 3.67 5.18
N GLU A 162 13.77 4.18 4.53
CA GLU A 162 13.31 3.62 3.25
C GLU A 162 14.32 3.83 2.12
N LEU A 163 15.01 4.97 2.10
CA LEU A 163 16.09 5.24 1.13
C LEU A 163 17.26 4.26 1.30
N ALA A 164 17.68 4.01 2.54
CA ALA A 164 18.75 3.03 2.81
C ALA A 164 18.35 1.63 2.30
N LYS A 165 17.11 1.22 2.59
CA LYS A 165 16.60 -0.07 2.10
C LYS A 165 16.47 -0.11 0.58
N PHE A 166 16.09 0.99 -0.04
CA PHE A 166 15.99 1.07 -1.50
C PHE A 166 17.35 0.95 -2.20
N ILE A 167 18.39 1.62 -1.68
CA ILE A 167 19.76 1.50 -2.20
C ILE A 167 20.26 0.06 -2.01
N ARG A 168 20.07 -0.54 -0.84
CA ARG A 168 20.44 -1.95 -0.59
C ARG A 168 19.75 -2.90 -1.54
N LEU A 169 18.44 -2.70 -1.75
CA LEU A 169 17.63 -3.49 -2.67
C LEU A 169 18.14 -3.38 -4.10
N SER A 170 18.41 -2.14 -4.57
CA SER A 170 18.92 -1.92 -5.93
C SER A 170 20.26 -2.63 -6.16
N TYR A 171 21.14 -2.60 -5.16
CA TYR A 171 22.42 -3.27 -5.23
C TYR A 171 22.26 -4.80 -5.25
N LYS A 172 21.45 -5.35 -4.32
CA LYS A 172 21.18 -6.78 -4.23
C LYS A 172 20.54 -7.34 -5.49
N GLN A 173 19.58 -6.62 -6.06
CA GLN A 173 18.81 -7.03 -7.25
C GLN A 173 19.46 -6.57 -8.57
N LYS A 174 20.62 -5.89 -8.50
CA LYS A 174 21.43 -5.44 -9.66
C LYS A 174 20.64 -4.57 -10.64
N PHE A 175 19.83 -3.62 -10.14
CA PHE A 175 19.16 -2.62 -10.98
C PHE A 175 19.66 -1.20 -10.66
N ASN A 176 19.57 -0.29 -11.64
CA ASN A 176 19.90 1.11 -11.40
C ASN A 176 18.78 1.78 -10.59
N PRO A 177 19.05 2.31 -9.38
CA PRO A 177 18.02 2.92 -8.54
C PRO A 177 17.34 4.14 -9.19
N LYS A 178 17.97 4.79 -10.17
CA LYS A 178 17.41 5.95 -10.86
C LYS A 178 16.36 5.61 -11.91
N ASP A 179 16.28 4.34 -12.35
CA ASP A 179 15.34 3.91 -13.39
C ASP A 179 13.96 3.52 -12.83
N ILE A 180 13.87 3.31 -11.53
CA ILE A 180 12.63 2.83 -10.90
C ILE A 180 11.66 3.98 -10.65
N LYS A 181 10.44 3.82 -11.20
CA LYS A 181 9.31 4.72 -10.93
C LYS A 181 8.35 4.09 -9.92
N GLY A 182 7.69 4.95 -9.15
CA GLY A 182 6.76 4.54 -8.11
C GLY A 182 5.81 5.66 -7.69
N SER A 183 5.20 5.50 -6.51
CA SER A 183 4.29 6.50 -5.94
C SER A 183 5.03 7.75 -5.45
N TYR A 184 4.26 8.79 -5.14
CA TYR A 184 4.77 10.02 -4.50
C TYR A 184 5.40 9.79 -3.11
N ALA A 185 5.26 8.61 -2.54
CA ALA A 185 5.87 8.19 -1.28
C ALA A 185 7.00 7.15 -1.46
N GLY A 186 7.35 6.80 -2.70
CA GLY A 186 8.39 5.82 -2.99
C GLY A 186 7.94 4.35 -2.96
N ALA A 187 6.63 4.08 -2.99
CA ALA A 187 6.12 2.72 -3.12
C ALA A 187 6.28 2.19 -4.56
N ILE A 188 6.56 0.89 -4.71
CA ILE A 188 7.08 0.28 -5.94
C ILE A 188 6.16 -0.86 -6.42
N GLY A 189 6.01 -0.95 -7.75
CA GLY A 189 5.44 -2.10 -8.44
C GLY A 189 3.93 -2.28 -8.33
N LEU A 190 3.44 -3.45 -8.76
CA LEU A 190 2.01 -3.74 -8.81
C LEU A 190 1.36 -3.78 -7.42
N GLY A 191 2.11 -4.22 -6.41
CA GLY A 191 1.67 -4.28 -5.02
C GLY A 191 1.90 -2.99 -4.23
N GLN A 192 2.56 -1.98 -4.80
CA GLN A 192 2.89 -0.72 -4.12
C GLN A 192 3.61 -0.93 -2.78
N PHE A 193 4.62 -1.81 -2.77
CA PHE A 193 5.46 -2.05 -1.60
C PHE A 193 6.41 -0.89 -1.35
N MET A 194 6.52 -0.47 -0.09
CA MET A 194 7.64 0.34 0.34
C MET A 194 8.94 -0.49 0.27
N PRO A 195 10.13 0.11 0.09
CA PRO A 195 11.40 -0.63 0.05
C PRO A 195 11.60 -1.58 1.22
N SER A 196 11.18 -1.21 2.43
CA SER A 196 11.22 -2.07 3.61
C SER A 196 10.35 -3.32 3.47
N SER A 197 9.16 -3.17 2.91
CA SER A 197 8.26 -4.30 2.67
C SER A 197 8.77 -5.19 1.54
N TYR A 198 9.38 -4.59 0.52
CA TYR A 198 10.02 -5.31 -0.58
C TYR A 198 11.16 -6.18 -0.04
N GLU A 199 12.08 -5.61 0.76
CA GLU A 199 13.18 -6.32 1.37
C GLU A 199 12.69 -7.48 2.27
N GLY A 200 11.62 -7.24 3.05
CA GLY A 200 11.12 -8.20 4.04
C GLY A 200 10.23 -9.31 3.48
N TYR A 201 9.49 -9.04 2.39
CA TYR A 201 8.43 -9.94 1.92
C TYR A 201 8.54 -10.31 0.45
N GLY A 202 9.51 -9.75 -0.28
CA GLY A 202 9.71 -10.03 -1.71
C GLY A 202 10.08 -11.49 -1.95
N ILE A 203 9.41 -12.13 -2.91
CA ILE A 203 9.60 -13.53 -3.32
C ILE A 203 9.95 -13.57 -4.80
N ASP A 204 11.05 -14.22 -5.15
CA ASP A 204 11.38 -14.64 -6.50
C ASP A 204 10.59 -15.93 -6.81
N PHE A 205 9.39 -15.76 -7.34
CA PHE A 205 8.47 -16.87 -7.58
C PHE A 205 8.71 -17.56 -8.93
N ASN A 206 9.17 -16.81 -9.93
CA ASN A 206 9.51 -17.35 -11.25
C ASN A 206 10.91 -17.98 -11.29
N LYS A 207 11.69 -17.85 -10.20
CA LYS A 207 13.05 -18.42 -10.01
C LYS A 207 14.05 -17.94 -11.07
N ASP A 208 13.94 -16.66 -11.47
CA ASP A 208 14.90 -16.05 -12.41
C ASP A 208 16.15 -15.47 -11.70
N GLY A 209 16.25 -15.64 -10.38
CA GLY A 209 17.32 -15.14 -9.52
C GLY A 209 17.13 -13.70 -9.08
N LYS A 210 15.99 -13.08 -9.38
CA LYS A 210 15.65 -11.72 -8.98
C LYS A 210 14.24 -11.65 -8.41
N VAL A 211 14.04 -10.81 -7.41
CA VAL A 211 12.69 -10.42 -7.04
C VAL A 211 12.31 -9.20 -7.86
N SER A 212 11.21 -9.21 -8.58
CA SER A 212 10.72 -8.05 -9.34
C SER A 212 9.25 -7.76 -9.06
N LEU A 213 8.95 -6.75 -8.25
CA LEU A 213 7.57 -6.32 -7.98
C LEU A 213 6.92 -5.58 -9.15
N GLN A 214 7.62 -5.42 -10.25
CA GLN A 214 7.08 -5.03 -11.56
C GLN A 214 6.54 -6.25 -12.30
N HIS A 215 7.00 -7.44 -11.93
CA HIS A 215 6.61 -8.71 -12.54
C HIS A 215 5.43 -9.34 -11.79
N PRO A 216 4.35 -9.76 -12.49
CA PRO A 216 3.15 -10.27 -11.82
C PRO A 216 3.37 -11.51 -10.95
N HIS A 217 4.20 -12.46 -11.38
CA HIS A 217 4.43 -13.70 -10.63
C HIS A 217 5.03 -13.43 -9.23
N ASP A 218 6.08 -12.61 -9.17
CA ASP A 218 6.73 -12.26 -7.91
C ASP A 218 5.83 -11.38 -7.04
N THR A 219 5.09 -10.45 -7.66
CA THR A 219 4.15 -9.60 -6.93
C THR A 219 3.04 -10.42 -6.26
N ILE A 220 2.46 -11.40 -6.99
CA ILE A 220 1.40 -12.27 -6.47
C ILE A 220 1.92 -13.03 -5.25
N ALA A 221 3.09 -13.65 -5.36
CA ALA A 221 3.71 -14.39 -4.27
C ALA A 221 4.13 -13.50 -3.10
N SER A 222 4.71 -12.33 -3.38
CA SER A 222 5.13 -11.38 -2.35
C SER A 222 3.96 -10.83 -1.53
N ILE A 223 2.80 -10.55 -2.17
CA ILE A 223 1.60 -10.14 -1.45
C ILE A 223 1.07 -11.27 -0.58
N ALA A 224 1.04 -12.50 -1.08
CA ALA A 224 0.62 -13.66 -0.31
C ALA A 224 1.54 -13.89 0.89
N ASN A 225 2.86 -13.83 0.69
CA ASN A 225 3.86 -13.91 1.74
C ASN A 225 3.66 -12.82 2.79
N TYR A 226 3.48 -11.56 2.36
CA TYR A 226 3.17 -10.45 3.28
C TYR A 226 1.97 -10.76 4.17
N LEU A 227 0.86 -11.22 3.61
CA LEU A 227 -0.34 -11.54 4.36
C LEU A 227 -0.12 -12.70 5.31
N LYS A 228 0.56 -13.77 4.88
CA LYS A 228 0.90 -14.95 5.70
C LYS A 228 1.76 -14.55 6.89
N GLU A 229 2.86 -13.83 6.67
CA GLU A 229 3.78 -13.37 7.72
C GLU A 229 3.13 -12.40 8.71
N ASN A 230 2.13 -11.61 8.26
CA ASN A 230 1.31 -10.78 9.13
C ASN A 230 0.16 -11.54 9.83
N GLY A 231 0.11 -12.87 9.71
CA GLY A 231 -0.76 -13.76 10.47
C GLY A 231 -2.07 -14.11 9.79
N TRP A 232 -2.12 -14.12 8.45
CA TRP A 232 -3.25 -14.68 7.71
C TRP A 232 -3.47 -16.13 8.08
N LYS A 233 -4.72 -16.48 8.34
CA LYS A 233 -5.13 -17.85 8.67
C LYS A 233 -5.93 -18.43 7.51
N LYS A 234 -5.42 -19.53 6.95
CA LYS A 234 -6.10 -20.28 5.90
C LYS A 234 -7.48 -20.74 6.37
N HIS A 235 -8.47 -20.64 5.51
CA HIS A 235 -9.88 -21.00 5.76
C HIS A 235 -10.60 -20.19 6.85
N GLU A 236 -9.96 -19.21 7.48
CA GLU A 236 -10.68 -18.31 8.38
C GLU A 236 -11.43 -17.22 7.62
N GLU A 237 -12.58 -16.88 8.16
CA GLU A 237 -13.42 -15.77 7.70
C GLU A 237 -12.69 -14.43 7.75
N VAL A 238 -13.13 -13.49 6.92
CA VAL A 238 -12.59 -12.13 6.90
C VAL A 238 -13.54 -11.17 7.59
N ALA A 239 -14.78 -11.07 7.12
CA ALA A 239 -15.80 -10.21 7.73
C ALA A 239 -17.20 -10.66 7.36
N THR A 240 -18.18 -10.32 8.20
CA THR A 240 -19.61 -10.49 7.92
C THR A 240 -20.40 -9.24 8.30
N ARG A 241 -21.40 -8.90 7.49
CA ARG A 241 -22.29 -7.80 7.80
C ARG A 241 -23.18 -8.13 8.99
N VAL A 242 -23.40 -7.14 9.88
CA VAL A 242 -24.28 -7.32 11.04
C VAL A 242 -25.46 -6.39 11.00
N SER A 243 -26.55 -6.80 11.65
CA SER A 243 -27.69 -5.97 11.98
C SER A 243 -27.58 -5.44 13.40
N TYR A 244 -28.18 -4.28 13.65
CA TYR A 244 -28.31 -3.67 14.98
C TYR A 244 -29.61 -2.86 15.03
N GLU A 245 -30.11 -2.60 16.24
CA GLU A 245 -31.33 -1.82 16.46
C GLU A 245 -30.99 -0.43 17.02
N GLY A 246 -31.54 0.60 16.42
CA GLY A 246 -31.44 2.00 16.84
C GLY A 246 -29.97 2.44 17.01
N LYS A 247 -29.69 3.03 18.18
CA LYS A 247 -28.34 3.58 18.51
C LYS A 247 -27.49 2.66 19.39
N ARG A 248 -27.87 1.40 19.56
CA ARG A 248 -27.22 0.45 20.51
C ARG A 248 -25.72 0.28 20.30
N PHE A 249 -25.23 0.33 19.05
CA PHE A 249 -23.78 0.19 18.79
C PHE A 249 -22.94 1.37 19.27
N LYS A 250 -23.53 2.53 19.57
CA LYS A 250 -22.79 3.75 19.99
C LYS A 250 -22.01 3.58 21.28
N LYS A 251 -22.38 2.64 22.14
CA LYS A 251 -21.61 2.30 23.34
C LYS A 251 -20.32 1.55 23.04
N TYR A 252 -20.13 1.04 21.83
CA TYR A 252 -18.96 0.26 21.42
C TYR A 252 -18.01 1.08 20.56
N LYS A 253 -16.70 0.97 20.82
CA LYS A 253 -15.67 1.51 19.93
C LYS A 253 -15.65 0.74 18.63
N THR A 254 -15.74 1.45 17.51
CA THR A 254 -15.61 0.88 16.17
C THR A 254 -14.23 1.08 15.60
N GLY A 255 -13.80 0.19 14.71
CA GLY A 255 -12.49 0.22 14.07
C GLY A 255 -11.70 -1.07 14.29
N TYR A 256 -10.52 -1.16 13.72
CA TYR A 256 -9.75 -2.42 13.71
C TYR A 256 -8.81 -2.60 14.93
N ASN A 257 -8.71 -1.63 15.82
CA ASN A 257 -7.82 -1.68 16.99
C ASN A 257 -8.47 -2.31 18.24
N THR A 258 -9.81 -2.33 18.32
CA THR A 258 -10.54 -2.85 19.47
C THR A 258 -11.18 -4.19 19.13
N THR A 259 -11.05 -5.17 20.01
CA THR A 259 -11.65 -6.51 19.86
C THR A 259 -12.66 -6.80 20.97
N TYR A 260 -13.69 -7.58 20.63
CA TYR A 260 -14.78 -7.98 21.52
C TYR A 260 -15.01 -9.49 21.42
N LYS A 261 -15.41 -10.14 22.51
CA LYS A 261 -16.15 -11.40 22.42
C LYS A 261 -17.54 -11.08 21.87
N ARG A 262 -18.08 -11.90 20.97
CA ARG A 262 -19.40 -11.62 20.36
C ARG A 262 -20.53 -11.44 21.37
N LYS A 263 -20.48 -12.18 22.50
CA LYS A 263 -21.45 -12.05 23.61
C LYS A 263 -21.46 -10.68 24.26
N GLU A 264 -20.36 -9.91 24.16
CA GLU A 264 -20.25 -8.54 24.69
C GLU A 264 -20.97 -7.51 23.79
N LEU A 265 -21.26 -7.89 22.54
CA LEU A 265 -21.89 -7.04 21.54
C LEU A 265 -23.41 -7.26 21.49
N GLU A 266 -24.10 -6.89 22.60
CA GLU A 266 -25.52 -7.04 22.76
C GLU A 266 -26.33 -6.35 21.65
N GLY A 267 -27.33 -7.05 21.11
CA GLY A 267 -28.21 -6.54 20.06
C GLY A 267 -27.54 -6.41 18.69
N ILE A 268 -26.30 -6.89 18.53
CA ILE A 268 -25.59 -6.91 17.24
C ILE A 268 -25.44 -8.36 16.83
N LYS A 269 -25.93 -8.73 15.64
CA LYS A 269 -25.95 -10.13 15.15
C LYS A 269 -25.58 -10.17 13.67
N PRO A 270 -24.99 -11.28 13.15
CA PRO A 270 -24.83 -11.46 11.71
C PRO A 270 -26.15 -11.25 10.97
N LYS A 271 -26.10 -10.46 9.89
CA LYS A 271 -27.29 -10.10 9.13
C LYS A 271 -27.77 -11.24 8.22
N PHE A 272 -26.85 -12.06 7.74
CA PHE A 272 -27.13 -13.13 6.78
C PHE A 272 -26.61 -14.45 7.32
N GLY A 273 -27.52 -15.32 7.77
CA GLY A 273 -27.19 -16.67 8.21
C GLY A 273 -26.29 -16.77 9.45
N LYS A 274 -25.77 -17.96 9.69
CA LYS A 274 -24.81 -18.21 10.76
C LYS A 274 -23.39 -17.81 10.29
N TRP A 275 -22.62 -17.21 11.20
CA TRP A 275 -21.20 -16.93 10.99
C TRP A 275 -20.39 -17.73 12.01
N TYR A 276 -19.58 -18.65 11.52
CA TYR A 276 -18.96 -19.67 12.35
C TYR A 276 -17.64 -19.25 13.03
N TYR A 277 -17.19 -18.02 12.77
CA TYR A 277 -15.98 -17.50 13.41
C TYR A 277 -16.19 -17.35 14.91
N SER A 278 -15.45 -18.13 15.73
CA SER A 278 -15.63 -18.24 17.19
C SER A 278 -14.74 -17.29 18.00
N ASN A 279 -13.67 -16.75 17.40
CA ASN A 279 -12.73 -15.87 18.09
C ASN A 279 -13.28 -14.44 18.28
N LYS A 280 -12.51 -13.60 19.00
CA LYS A 280 -12.83 -12.18 19.17
C LYS A 280 -12.93 -11.47 17.82
N VAL A 281 -13.91 -10.60 17.71
CA VAL A 281 -14.20 -9.80 16.51
C VAL A 281 -13.89 -8.33 16.74
N ARG A 282 -13.72 -7.60 15.64
CA ARG A 282 -13.69 -6.14 15.62
C ARG A 282 -15.01 -5.63 15.07
N LEU A 283 -15.49 -4.52 15.60
CA LEU A 283 -16.71 -3.88 15.09
C LEU A 283 -16.31 -2.76 14.11
N ILE A 284 -16.52 -2.99 12.82
CA ILE A 284 -16.19 -2.03 11.77
C ILE A 284 -17.42 -1.24 11.39
N LYS A 285 -17.29 0.10 11.36
CA LYS A 285 -18.32 1.02 10.94
C LYS A 285 -17.99 1.59 9.57
N LEU A 286 -18.95 1.50 8.64
CA LEU A 286 -18.88 2.12 7.33
C LEU A 286 -19.94 3.23 7.27
N SER A 287 -19.49 4.48 7.25
CA SER A 287 -20.41 5.63 7.24
C SER A 287 -21.01 5.84 5.86
N LYS A 288 -22.24 5.42 5.68
CA LYS A 288 -23.05 5.61 4.48
C LYS A 288 -23.80 6.94 4.54
N LYS A 289 -24.42 7.34 3.43
CA LYS A 289 -25.11 8.62 3.31
C LYS A 289 -26.27 8.76 4.33
N SER A 290 -27.06 7.71 4.51
CA SER A 290 -28.26 7.73 5.34
C SER A 290 -28.18 6.89 6.61
N TYR A 291 -27.19 6.00 6.77
CA TYR A 291 -27.04 5.15 7.94
C TYR A 291 -25.58 4.69 8.09
N ASP A 292 -25.25 4.15 9.25
CA ASP A 292 -23.98 3.47 9.46
C ASP A 292 -24.14 1.96 9.23
N GLU A 293 -23.37 1.40 8.33
CA GLU A 293 -23.32 -0.04 8.11
C GLU A 293 -22.27 -0.67 9.01
N LEU A 294 -22.63 -1.71 9.75
CA LEU A 294 -21.74 -2.40 10.68
C LEU A 294 -21.34 -3.79 10.17
N TRP A 295 -20.10 -4.17 10.53
CA TRP A 295 -19.50 -5.46 10.20
C TRP A 295 -18.76 -6.03 11.40
N TYR A 296 -18.90 -7.33 11.62
CA TYR A 296 -17.91 -8.08 12.38
C TYR A 296 -16.72 -8.36 11.47
N ALA A 297 -15.53 -8.10 11.98
CA ALA A 297 -14.28 -8.35 11.26
C ALA A 297 -13.41 -9.33 12.07
N ALA A 298 -12.99 -10.40 11.43
CA ALA A 298 -12.14 -11.45 11.97
C ALA A 298 -10.65 -11.07 11.97
N LYS A 299 -9.79 -12.03 12.31
CA LYS A 299 -8.33 -11.84 12.29
C LYS A 299 -7.81 -11.52 10.90
N ASN A 300 -8.29 -12.18 9.85
CA ASN A 300 -7.85 -11.94 8.48
C ASN A 300 -8.18 -10.53 7.98
N PHE A 301 -9.28 -9.93 8.42
CA PHE A 301 -9.55 -8.50 8.15
C PHE A 301 -8.46 -7.59 8.74
N TYR A 302 -8.05 -7.86 9.99
CA TYR A 302 -6.96 -7.11 10.62
C TYR A 302 -5.65 -7.27 9.85
N VAL A 303 -5.35 -8.46 9.35
CA VAL A 303 -4.15 -8.70 8.51
C VAL A 303 -4.15 -7.80 7.28
N ILE A 304 -5.31 -7.64 6.60
CA ILE A 304 -5.41 -6.72 5.47
C ILE A 304 -5.11 -5.27 5.91
N THR A 305 -5.52 -4.86 7.13
CA THR A 305 -5.18 -3.51 7.63
C THR A 305 -3.69 -3.30 7.87
N ARG A 306 -2.87 -4.35 7.92
CA ARG A 306 -1.40 -4.22 8.01
C ARG A 306 -0.79 -3.74 6.70
N TYR A 307 -1.43 -4.07 5.57
CA TYR A 307 -1.01 -3.58 4.26
C TYR A 307 -1.23 -2.06 4.13
N ASN A 308 -2.39 -1.61 4.59
CA ASN A 308 -2.71 -0.19 4.69
C ASN A 308 -3.57 0.04 5.93
N HIS A 309 -3.14 0.91 6.85
CA HIS A 309 -3.74 1.17 8.16
C HIS A 309 -5.11 1.89 8.06
N SER A 310 -6.07 1.26 7.38
CA SER A 310 -7.42 1.79 7.14
C SER A 310 -8.47 0.69 7.12
N ALA A 311 -9.52 0.83 7.93
CA ALA A 311 -10.68 -0.06 7.89
C ALA A 311 -11.42 0.01 6.53
N TYR A 312 -11.47 1.19 5.91
CA TYR A 312 -12.08 1.37 4.59
C TYR A 312 -11.28 0.66 3.50
N TYR A 313 -9.95 0.73 3.58
CA TYR A 313 -9.09 -0.03 2.68
C TYR A 313 -9.35 -1.55 2.80
N ALA A 314 -9.28 -2.08 4.01
CA ALA A 314 -9.48 -3.51 4.23
C ALA A 314 -10.88 -3.98 3.79
N MET A 315 -11.90 -3.17 4.02
CA MET A 315 -13.26 -3.48 3.56
C MET A 315 -13.37 -3.41 2.03
N ALA A 316 -12.72 -2.46 1.37
CA ALA A 316 -12.72 -2.39 -0.10
C ALA A 316 -11.99 -3.60 -0.71
N VAL A 317 -10.86 -4.03 -0.14
CA VAL A 317 -10.19 -5.29 -0.52
C VAL A 317 -11.13 -6.47 -0.35
N HIS A 318 -11.79 -6.60 0.79
CA HIS A 318 -12.73 -7.67 1.07
C HIS A 318 -13.90 -7.70 0.07
N GLN A 319 -14.57 -6.56 -0.13
CA GLN A 319 -15.72 -6.49 -1.05
C GLN A 319 -15.29 -6.72 -2.51
N LEU A 320 -14.13 -6.22 -2.92
CA LEU A 320 -13.61 -6.46 -4.27
C LEU A 320 -13.27 -7.95 -4.46
N ALA A 321 -12.61 -8.59 -3.48
CA ALA A 321 -12.29 -10.01 -3.52
C ALA A 321 -13.54 -10.88 -3.64
N GLN A 322 -14.57 -10.61 -2.83
CA GLN A 322 -15.84 -11.32 -2.91
C GLN A 322 -16.53 -11.18 -4.29
N LYS A 323 -16.52 -9.97 -4.86
CA LYS A 323 -17.12 -9.73 -6.18
C LYS A 323 -16.32 -10.36 -7.33
N ILE A 324 -15.00 -10.41 -7.23
CA ILE A 324 -14.15 -11.12 -8.18
C ILE A 324 -14.46 -12.63 -8.12
N GLN A 325 -14.58 -13.19 -6.92
CA GLN A 325 -14.78 -14.62 -6.71
C GLN A 325 -16.19 -15.11 -7.10
N LYS A 326 -17.23 -14.28 -6.94
CA LYS A 326 -18.65 -14.66 -7.12
C LYS A 326 -18.99 -15.17 -8.53
N ASN A 327 -18.17 -14.90 -9.52
CA ASN A 327 -18.47 -15.22 -10.94
C ASN A 327 -17.22 -15.83 -11.64
N LEU A 328 -16.34 -16.49 -10.89
CA LEU A 328 -15.30 -17.38 -11.39
C LEU A 328 -15.80 -18.83 -11.39
#